data_54d6ff59f355aacfa8a128f1d3883f6c
#
_entry.id   54d6ff59f355aacfa8a128f1d3883f6c
#
_cell.length_a   1.000
_cell.length_b   1.000
_cell.length_c   1.000
_cell.angle_alpha   90.00
_cell.angle_beta   90.00
_cell.angle_gamma   90.00
#
_symmetry.space_group_name_H-M   'P 1'
#
loop_
_entity.id
_entity.type
_entity.pdbx_description
1 polymer ?
#
loop_
_entity_poly.entity_id
_entity_poly.type
_entity_poly.pdbx_seq_one_letter_code
_entity_poly.pdbx_strand_id
1 'polypeptide(L)'
;MFEAINRPAVEIDNATVIESLVRFRDEFGGELWLEIFIVPGVNDSPQELQLLAEAAVRIRPHRIQLNSLDRPPAYGGIQVPNAERWKEIAAFFPGAEILARGTFPIPAAIVSEYARERILETLRRRPLTFTDILVQTGLHVHEAQKILQYLLQEKHIEQQGDFYRIR
;
A
#
# COMPACT_ATOMS: atom_id res chain seq x y z
N MET A 1 -17.75 -5.01 9.20
CA MET A 1 -16.47 -4.69 8.53
C MET A 1 -16.32 -3.23 8.15
N PHE A 2 -17.24 -2.60 7.39
CA PHE A 2 -17.19 -1.18 7.01
C PHE A 2 -16.88 -0.25 8.20
N GLU A 3 -17.57 -0.40 9.33
CA GLU A 3 -17.33 0.37 10.55
C GLU A 3 -15.94 0.15 11.15
N ALA A 4 -15.42 -1.07 11.08
CA ALA A 4 -14.10 -1.39 11.64
C ALA A 4 -12.96 -0.70 10.87
N ILE A 5 -13.10 -0.54 9.55
CA ILE A 5 -12.10 0.10 8.69
C ILE A 5 -12.29 1.62 8.67
N ASN A 6 -13.50 2.09 8.41
CA ASN A 6 -13.76 3.49 8.11
C ASN A 6 -14.09 4.35 9.34
N ARG A 7 -14.57 3.74 10.44
CA ARG A 7 -14.93 4.44 11.70
C ARG A 7 -15.69 5.74 11.45
N PRO A 8 -16.83 5.69 10.76
CA PRO A 8 -17.55 6.88 10.35
C PRO A 8 -17.97 7.71 11.57
N ALA A 9 -17.84 9.04 11.50
CA ALA A 9 -18.23 9.95 12.58
C ALA A 9 -19.76 10.09 12.74
N VAL A 10 -20.52 9.65 11.72
CA VAL A 10 -21.99 9.63 11.71
C VAL A 10 -22.46 8.23 11.35
N GLU A 11 -23.68 7.89 11.74
CA GLU A 11 -24.28 6.61 11.37
C GLU A 11 -24.50 6.57 9.84
N ILE A 12 -23.70 5.79 9.16
CA ILE A 12 -23.79 5.55 7.72
C ILE A 12 -23.46 4.09 7.45
N ASP A 13 -24.30 3.43 6.68
CA ASP A 13 -24.09 2.04 6.27
C ASP A 13 -23.45 1.93 4.88
N ASN A 14 -22.88 0.77 4.61
CA ASN A 14 -22.21 0.48 3.35
C ASN A 14 -23.15 0.53 2.14
N ALA A 15 -24.42 0.13 2.32
CA ALA A 15 -25.41 0.15 1.25
C ALA A 15 -25.70 1.59 0.81
N THR A 16 -25.86 2.50 1.76
CA THR A 16 -26.06 3.93 1.48
C THR A 16 -24.88 4.54 0.72
N VAL A 17 -23.65 4.15 1.07
CA VAL A 17 -22.44 4.62 0.35
C VAL A 17 -22.45 4.13 -1.09
N ILE A 18 -22.71 2.83 -1.32
CA ILE A 18 -22.74 2.24 -2.65
C ILE A 18 -23.85 2.88 -3.51
N GLU A 19 -25.06 3.05 -2.96
CA GLU A 19 -26.17 3.70 -3.68
C GLU A 19 -25.84 5.16 -4.04
N SER A 20 -25.14 5.86 -3.16
CA SER A 20 -24.70 7.24 -3.44
C SER A 20 -23.67 7.28 -4.57
N LEU A 21 -22.73 6.33 -4.62
CA LEU A 21 -21.76 6.22 -5.70
C LEU A 21 -22.43 5.84 -7.04
N VAL A 22 -23.43 4.96 -7.03
CA VAL A 22 -24.22 4.62 -8.22
C VAL A 22 -24.93 5.86 -8.77
N ARG A 23 -25.61 6.63 -7.91
CA ARG A 23 -26.27 7.89 -8.32
C ARG A 23 -25.24 8.90 -8.82
N PHE A 24 -24.14 9.07 -8.12
CA PHE A 24 -23.07 9.97 -8.55
C PHE A 24 -22.54 9.59 -9.95
N ARG A 25 -22.39 8.28 -10.22
CA ARG A 25 -21.97 7.79 -11.54
C ARG A 25 -22.96 8.16 -12.65
N ASP A 26 -24.26 8.15 -12.35
CA ASP A 26 -25.31 8.49 -13.32
C ASP A 26 -25.36 10.01 -13.61
N GLU A 27 -25.03 10.83 -12.64
CA GLU A 27 -25.10 12.30 -12.73
C GLU A 27 -23.77 12.92 -13.22
N PHE A 28 -22.63 12.26 -12.95
CA PHE A 28 -21.32 12.78 -13.26
C PHE A 28 -20.87 12.37 -14.66
N GLY A 29 -20.70 13.36 -15.54
CA GLY A 29 -20.30 13.17 -16.94
C GLY A 29 -18.78 12.93 -17.17
N GLY A 30 -17.95 12.99 -16.12
CA GLY A 30 -16.50 12.80 -16.20
C GLY A 30 -16.07 11.36 -15.92
N GLU A 31 -14.76 11.13 -15.87
CA GLU A 31 -14.20 9.83 -15.49
C GLU A 31 -14.32 9.59 -13.98
N LEU A 32 -14.90 8.47 -13.60
CA LEU A 32 -14.98 7.99 -12.23
C LEU A 32 -13.98 6.85 -12.03
N TRP A 33 -13.05 7.04 -11.11
CA TRP A 33 -12.09 6.02 -10.70
C TRP A 33 -12.46 5.53 -9.30
N LEU A 34 -12.58 4.22 -9.14
CA LEU A 34 -12.92 3.59 -7.87
C LEU A 34 -11.67 2.98 -7.26
N GLU A 35 -11.22 3.53 -6.14
CA GLU A 35 -10.18 2.91 -5.34
C GLU A 35 -10.79 1.94 -4.32
N ILE A 36 -10.32 0.69 -4.32
CA ILE A 36 -10.68 -0.33 -3.35
C ILE A 36 -9.48 -0.59 -2.46
N PHE A 37 -9.61 -0.25 -1.18
CA PHE A 37 -8.55 -0.42 -0.20
C PHE A 37 -8.64 -1.80 0.44
N ILE A 38 -7.61 -2.62 0.24
CA ILE A 38 -7.53 -3.98 0.76
C ILE A 38 -6.72 -4.01 2.06
N VAL A 39 -7.34 -4.53 3.11
CA VAL A 39 -6.72 -4.75 4.42
C VAL A 39 -6.69 -6.25 4.69
N PRO A 40 -5.52 -6.91 4.56
CA PRO A 40 -5.41 -8.35 4.77
C PRO A 40 -5.92 -8.80 6.14
N GLY A 41 -6.68 -9.89 6.13
CA GLY A 41 -7.34 -10.43 7.32
C GLY A 41 -8.61 -9.69 7.74
N VAL A 42 -8.98 -8.61 7.02
CA VAL A 42 -10.20 -7.84 7.31
C VAL A 42 -11.19 -7.92 6.15
N ASN A 43 -10.82 -7.50 4.95
CA ASN A 43 -11.72 -7.45 3.78
C ASN A 43 -11.16 -8.19 2.55
N ASP A 44 -10.23 -9.10 2.76
CA ASP A 44 -9.62 -9.89 1.68
C ASP A 44 -10.09 -11.35 1.63
N SER A 45 -11.13 -11.72 2.39
CA SER A 45 -11.73 -13.05 2.24
C SER A 45 -12.43 -13.19 0.88
N PRO A 46 -12.54 -14.40 0.30
CA PRO A 46 -13.21 -14.60 -0.98
C PRO A 46 -14.65 -14.04 -1.00
N GLN A 47 -15.38 -14.17 0.11
CA GLN A 47 -16.73 -13.64 0.25
C GLN A 47 -16.76 -12.11 0.19
N GLU A 48 -15.81 -11.46 0.88
CA GLU A 48 -15.73 -10.00 0.88
C GLU A 48 -15.28 -9.45 -0.47
N LEU A 49 -14.30 -10.10 -1.10
CA LEU A 49 -13.85 -9.73 -2.45
C LEU A 49 -14.99 -9.85 -3.47
N GLN A 50 -15.81 -10.88 -3.35
CA GLN A 50 -16.99 -11.03 -4.20
C GLN A 50 -17.99 -9.89 -3.99
N LEU A 51 -18.31 -9.52 -2.75
CA LEU A 51 -19.21 -8.41 -2.44
C LEU A 51 -18.67 -7.07 -2.94
N LEU A 52 -17.35 -6.83 -2.80
CA LEU A 52 -16.69 -5.64 -3.32
C LEU A 52 -16.75 -5.59 -4.86
N ALA A 53 -16.55 -6.73 -5.53
CA ALA A 53 -16.64 -6.83 -6.98
C ALA A 53 -18.08 -6.56 -7.47
N GLU A 54 -19.08 -7.11 -6.81
CA GLU A 54 -20.49 -6.84 -7.11
C GLU A 54 -20.84 -5.36 -6.94
N ALA A 55 -20.35 -4.73 -5.88
CA ALA A 55 -20.49 -3.28 -5.67
C ALA A 55 -19.83 -2.48 -6.80
N ALA A 56 -18.61 -2.84 -7.21
CA ALA A 56 -17.93 -2.20 -8.32
C ALA A 56 -18.69 -2.32 -9.64
N VAL A 57 -19.26 -3.50 -9.93
CA VAL A 57 -20.13 -3.71 -11.11
C VAL A 57 -21.36 -2.80 -11.07
N ARG A 58 -21.98 -2.60 -9.91
CA ARG A 58 -23.13 -1.70 -9.75
C ARG A 58 -22.76 -0.23 -9.95
N ILE A 59 -21.60 0.20 -9.43
CA ILE A 59 -21.09 1.58 -9.52
C ILE A 59 -20.69 1.92 -10.97
N ARG A 60 -20.21 0.95 -11.74
CA ARG A 60 -19.77 1.13 -13.15
C ARG A 60 -18.66 2.19 -13.29
N PRO A 61 -17.58 2.12 -12.51
CA PRO A 61 -16.47 3.07 -12.64
C PRO A 61 -15.77 2.90 -13.99
N HIS A 62 -15.06 3.92 -14.46
CA HIS A 62 -14.22 3.84 -15.65
C HIS A 62 -12.93 3.07 -15.37
N ARG A 63 -12.42 3.17 -14.14
CA ARG A 63 -11.24 2.43 -13.68
C ARG A 63 -11.45 1.93 -12.26
N ILE A 64 -10.88 0.76 -11.98
CA ILE A 64 -10.78 0.20 -10.63
C ILE A 64 -9.33 0.19 -10.25
N GLN A 65 -9.01 0.71 -9.09
CA GLN A 65 -7.67 0.71 -8.51
C GLN A 65 -7.69 -0.06 -7.19
N LEU A 66 -6.82 -1.07 -7.09
CA LEU A 66 -6.66 -1.86 -5.88
C LEU A 66 -5.46 -1.31 -5.11
N ASN A 67 -5.68 -0.91 -3.88
CA ASN A 67 -4.64 -0.35 -3.02
C ASN A 67 -4.60 -1.06 -1.67
N SER A 68 -3.51 -0.90 -0.93
CA SER A 68 -3.33 -1.37 0.43
C SER A 68 -2.45 -0.40 1.21
N LEU A 69 -2.05 -0.78 2.41
CA LEU A 69 -1.24 0.06 3.28
C LEU A 69 0.08 0.50 2.61
N ASP A 70 0.23 1.80 2.46
CA ASP A 70 1.45 2.45 1.95
C ASP A 70 2.41 2.82 3.11
N ARG A 71 1.92 2.80 4.35
CA ARG A 71 2.64 3.19 5.56
C ARG A 71 2.46 2.13 6.63
N PRO A 72 3.39 2.02 7.58
CA PRO A 72 3.18 1.16 8.73
C PRO A 72 1.83 1.44 9.38
N PRO A 73 1.01 0.40 9.62
CA PRO A 73 -0.30 0.59 10.23
C PRO A 73 -0.18 1.12 11.65
N ALA A 74 -1.15 1.93 12.08
CA ALA A 74 -1.23 2.39 13.46
C ALA A 74 -1.42 1.23 14.48
N TYR A 75 -1.91 0.09 14.00
CA TYR A 75 -2.05 -1.16 14.75
C TYR A 75 -1.11 -2.20 14.19
N GLY A 76 -0.24 -2.78 15.03
CA GLY A 76 0.70 -3.82 14.62
C GLY A 76 0.01 -5.07 14.07
N GLY A 77 0.73 -5.81 13.20
CA GLY A 77 0.30 -7.13 12.73
C GLY A 77 -0.41 -7.15 11.37
N ILE A 78 -0.76 -6.02 10.77
CA ILE A 78 -1.32 -5.99 9.41
C ILE A 78 -0.16 -6.00 8.41
N GLN A 79 -0.14 -7.01 7.54
CA GLN A 79 0.84 -7.13 6.47
C GLN A 79 0.21 -6.76 5.13
N VAL A 80 1.00 -6.20 4.22
CA VAL A 80 0.58 -5.93 2.84
C VAL A 80 0.47 -7.26 2.08
N PRO A 81 -0.51 -7.46 1.19
CA PRO A 81 -0.59 -8.66 0.37
C PRO A 81 0.70 -8.85 -0.44
N ASN A 82 1.23 -10.08 -0.47
CA ASN A 82 2.34 -10.43 -1.36
C ASN A 82 1.87 -10.53 -2.83
N ALA A 83 2.81 -10.73 -3.76
CA ALA A 83 2.51 -10.74 -5.19
C ALA A 83 1.52 -11.85 -5.60
N GLU A 84 1.54 -13.02 -4.95
CA GLU A 84 0.60 -14.11 -5.21
C GLU A 84 -0.79 -13.75 -4.73
N ARG A 85 -0.88 -13.21 -3.50
CA ARG A 85 -2.15 -12.76 -2.94
C ARG A 85 -2.77 -11.64 -3.76
N TRP A 86 -1.97 -10.71 -4.29
CA TRP A 86 -2.46 -9.68 -5.21
C TRP A 86 -3.04 -10.27 -6.49
N LYS A 87 -2.46 -11.34 -7.05
CA LYS A 87 -3.02 -12.04 -8.22
C LYS A 87 -4.39 -12.65 -7.92
N GLU A 88 -4.51 -13.29 -6.74
CA GLU A 88 -5.79 -13.84 -6.30
C GLU A 88 -6.86 -12.76 -6.13
N ILE A 89 -6.52 -11.65 -5.47
CA ILE A 89 -7.42 -10.52 -5.27
C ILE A 89 -7.83 -9.90 -6.61
N ALA A 90 -6.86 -9.64 -7.50
CA ALA A 90 -7.13 -9.04 -8.80
C ALA A 90 -8.00 -9.90 -9.71
N ALA A 91 -8.05 -11.21 -9.50
CA ALA A 91 -8.93 -12.11 -10.25
C ALA A 91 -10.43 -11.79 -10.04
N PHE A 92 -10.79 -11.16 -8.91
CA PHE A 92 -12.16 -10.69 -8.66
C PHE A 92 -12.50 -9.38 -9.39
N PHE A 93 -11.49 -8.64 -9.85
CA PHE A 93 -11.64 -7.31 -10.45
C PHE A 93 -10.95 -7.25 -11.82
N PRO A 94 -11.53 -7.85 -12.86
CA PRO A 94 -10.94 -7.87 -14.21
C PRO A 94 -10.63 -6.46 -14.71
N GLY A 95 -9.37 -6.22 -15.13
CA GLY A 95 -8.92 -4.93 -15.62
C GLY A 95 -8.55 -3.90 -14.54
N ALA A 96 -8.58 -4.26 -13.25
CA ALA A 96 -8.15 -3.37 -12.18
C ALA A 96 -6.63 -3.16 -12.19
N GLU A 97 -6.22 -1.94 -11.84
CA GLU A 97 -4.82 -1.56 -11.62
C GLU A 97 -4.45 -1.78 -10.16
N ILE A 98 -3.32 -2.42 -9.87
CA ILE A 98 -2.80 -2.57 -8.52
C ILE A 98 -1.88 -1.39 -8.22
N LEU A 99 -2.30 -0.49 -7.33
CA LEU A 99 -1.52 0.67 -6.90
C LEU A 99 -0.66 0.38 -5.67
N ALA A 100 -1.01 -0.66 -4.91
CA ALA A 100 -0.30 -1.00 -3.70
C ALA A 100 1.18 -1.17 -4.01
N ARG A 101 2.01 -0.38 -3.37
CA ARG A 101 3.47 -0.49 -3.38
C ARG A 101 3.92 -1.69 -2.53
N GLY A 102 3.24 -2.84 -2.70
CA GLY A 102 3.74 -4.11 -2.22
C GLY A 102 4.97 -4.44 -3.04
N THR A 103 6.09 -4.66 -2.41
CA THR A 103 7.34 -5.27 -2.89
C THR A 103 7.48 -5.47 -4.42
N PHE A 104 7.14 -4.47 -5.23
CA PHE A 104 7.64 -4.41 -6.58
C PHE A 104 9.13 -4.07 -6.48
N PRO A 105 10.01 -4.84 -7.13
CA PRO A 105 11.42 -4.50 -7.12
C PRO A 105 11.57 -3.05 -7.60
N ILE A 106 12.14 -2.20 -6.75
CA ILE A 106 12.46 -0.84 -7.12
C ILE A 106 13.60 -0.95 -8.13
N PRO A 107 13.43 -0.53 -9.39
CA PRO A 107 14.52 -0.57 -10.35
C PRO A 107 15.71 0.24 -9.82
N ALA A 108 16.92 -0.31 -9.91
CA ALA A 108 18.15 0.36 -9.48
C ALA A 108 18.29 1.78 -10.08
N ALA A 109 17.78 1.99 -11.29
CA ALA A 109 17.78 3.29 -11.98
C ALA A 109 16.97 4.39 -11.27
N ILE A 110 16.07 4.03 -10.34
CA ILE A 110 15.26 5.00 -9.57
C ILE A 110 15.94 5.39 -8.26
N VAL A 111 16.96 4.64 -7.85
CA VAL A 111 17.68 4.85 -6.59
C VAL A 111 18.93 5.67 -6.87
N SER A 112 19.02 6.87 -6.29
CA SER A 112 20.23 7.66 -6.35
C SER A 112 21.41 6.88 -5.77
N GLU A 113 22.44 6.63 -6.58
CA GLU A 113 23.64 5.90 -6.14
C GLU A 113 24.35 6.60 -5.01
N TYR A 114 24.43 7.91 -5.06
CA TYR A 114 24.99 8.73 -4.00
C TYR A 114 24.22 8.60 -2.68
N ALA A 115 22.91 8.68 -2.71
CA ALA A 115 22.07 8.55 -1.52
C ALA A 115 22.13 7.12 -0.94
N ARG A 116 22.20 6.11 -1.82
CA ARG A 116 22.41 4.71 -1.43
C ARG A 116 23.71 4.51 -0.66
N GLU A 117 24.81 5.01 -1.20
CA GLU A 117 26.14 4.87 -0.58
C GLU A 117 26.18 5.59 0.76
N ARG A 118 25.59 6.77 0.90
CA ARG A 118 25.47 7.48 2.19
C ARG A 118 24.76 6.65 3.27
N ILE A 119 23.67 5.96 2.93
CA ILE A 119 22.99 5.08 3.87
C ILE A 119 23.88 3.89 4.24
N LEU A 120 24.52 3.25 3.27
CA LEU A 120 25.42 2.11 3.54
C LEU A 120 26.61 2.52 4.41
N GLU A 121 27.24 3.65 4.15
CA GLU A 121 28.35 4.17 4.97
C GLU A 121 27.94 4.44 6.43
N THR A 122 26.75 4.98 6.65
CA THR A 122 26.25 5.19 8.02
C THR A 122 25.96 3.88 8.72
N LEU A 123 25.36 2.89 8.03
CA LEU A 123 25.06 1.58 8.57
C LEU A 123 26.31 0.70 8.81
N ARG A 124 27.41 0.92 8.08
CA ARG A 124 28.70 0.24 8.35
C ARG A 124 29.29 0.56 9.72
N ARG A 125 28.92 1.70 10.28
CA ARG A 125 29.44 2.14 11.59
C ARG A 125 28.68 1.51 12.76
N ARG A 126 27.36 1.39 12.64
CA ARG A 126 26.47 0.77 13.64
C ARG A 126 25.08 0.57 13.08
N PRO A 127 24.26 -0.33 13.67
CA PRO A 127 22.83 -0.38 13.38
C PRO A 127 22.15 0.95 13.71
N LEU A 128 21.20 1.36 12.87
CA LEU A 128 20.49 2.64 12.99
C LEU A 128 18.99 2.43 12.82
N THR A 129 18.21 3.24 13.52
CA THR A 129 16.77 3.35 13.28
C THR A 129 16.52 4.18 12.01
N PHE A 130 15.30 4.11 11.48
CA PHE A 130 14.90 4.94 10.34
C PHE A 130 15.11 6.43 10.61
N THR A 131 14.75 6.88 11.82
CA THR A 131 14.91 8.28 12.23
C THR A 131 16.40 8.68 12.28
N ASP A 132 17.28 7.81 12.80
CA ASP A 132 18.73 8.07 12.83
C ASP A 132 19.29 8.20 11.41
N ILE A 133 18.84 7.35 10.48
CA ILE A 133 19.25 7.41 9.08
C ILE A 133 18.86 8.75 8.46
N LEU A 134 17.62 9.21 8.67
CA LEU A 134 17.20 10.52 8.17
C LEU A 134 18.06 11.66 8.72
N VAL A 135 18.30 11.67 10.02
CA VAL A 135 19.11 12.71 10.69
C VAL A 135 20.54 12.70 10.16
N GLN A 136 21.18 11.53 10.02
CA GLN A 136 22.57 11.43 9.62
C GLN A 136 22.78 11.63 8.11
N THR A 137 21.81 11.24 7.29
CA THR A 137 21.95 11.38 5.83
C THR A 137 21.35 12.67 5.29
N GLY A 138 20.44 13.32 6.03
CA GLY A 138 19.69 14.49 5.54
C GLY A 138 18.77 14.19 4.35
N LEU A 139 18.47 12.92 4.08
CA LEU A 139 17.58 12.51 3.01
C LEU A 139 16.11 12.79 3.37
N HIS A 140 15.32 13.08 2.35
CA HIS A 140 13.87 13.13 2.53
C HIS A 140 13.29 11.75 2.87
N VAL A 141 12.24 11.73 3.69
CA VAL A 141 11.57 10.49 4.17
C VAL A 141 11.30 9.51 3.03
N HIS A 142 10.67 9.97 1.95
CA HIS A 142 10.32 9.12 0.81
C HIS A 142 11.54 8.56 0.06
N GLU A 143 12.60 9.34 -0.05
CA GLU A 143 13.84 8.91 -0.70
C GLU A 143 14.54 7.84 0.12
N ALA A 144 14.70 8.08 1.42
CA ALA A 144 15.29 7.12 2.34
C ALA A 144 14.50 5.80 2.39
N GLN A 145 13.16 5.87 2.42
CA GLN A 145 12.30 4.68 2.37
C GLN A 145 12.53 3.84 1.12
N LYS A 146 12.56 4.48 -0.06
CA LYS A 146 12.81 3.78 -1.34
C LYS A 146 14.18 3.09 -1.33
N ILE A 147 15.21 3.79 -0.86
CA ILE A 147 16.57 3.24 -0.83
C ILE A 147 16.67 2.07 0.14
N LEU A 148 16.12 2.21 1.35
CA LEU A 148 16.13 1.13 2.34
C LEU A 148 15.36 -0.09 1.83
N GLN A 149 14.21 0.11 1.20
CA GLN A 149 13.45 -0.97 0.60
C GLN A 149 14.27 -1.68 -0.50
N TYR A 150 14.93 -0.93 -1.36
CA TYR A 150 15.83 -1.48 -2.38
C TYR A 150 16.97 -2.29 -1.74
N LEU A 151 17.64 -1.73 -0.74
CA LEU A 151 18.76 -2.40 -0.06
C LEU A 151 18.35 -3.68 0.67
N LEU A 152 17.15 -3.72 1.23
CA LEU A 152 16.56 -4.94 1.83
C LEU A 152 16.27 -6.01 0.76
N GLN A 153 15.71 -5.62 -0.39
CA GLN A 153 15.43 -6.51 -1.52
C GLN A 153 16.71 -7.15 -2.07
N GLU A 154 17.74 -6.32 -2.27
CA GLU A 154 19.06 -6.76 -2.75
C GLU A 154 19.89 -7.47 -1.66
N LYS A 155 19.34 -7.61 -0.44
CA LYS A 155 20.01 -8.27 0.70
C LYS A 155 21.35 -7.61 1.10
N HIS A 156 21.51 -6.34 0.83
CA HIS A 156 22.67 -5.56 1.32
C HIS A 156 22.54 -5.23 2.80
N ILE A 157 21.32 -5.07 3.27
CA ILE A 157 21.00 -4.79 4.68
C ILE A 157 19.92 -5.75 5.17
N GLU A 158 19.75 -5.82 6.47
CA GLU A 158 18.63 -6.48 7.12
C GLU A 158 18.01 -5.58 8.18
N GLN A 159 16.75 -5.84 8.51
CA GLN A 159 16.02 -5.15 9.55
C GLN A 159 15.76 -6.10 10.71
N GLN A 160 16.13 -5.66 11.93
CA GLN A 160 15.87 -6.36 13.17
C GLN A 160 15.15 -5.43 14.13
N GLY A 161 13.85 -5.64 14.32
CA GLY A 161 12.98 -4.68 15.02
C GLY A 161 13.01 -3.33 14.29
N ASP A 162 13.29 -2.26 15.01
CA ASP A 162 13.36 -0.90 14.45
C ASP A 162 14.74 -0.56 13.83
N PHE A 163 15.71 -1.46 13.91
CA PHE A 163 17.06 -1.21 13.46
C PHE A 163 17.37 -1.84 12.11
N TYR A 164 18.06 -1.07 11.28
CA TYR A 164 18.69 -1.52 10.03
C TYR A 164 20.17 -1.75 10.27
N ARG A 165 20.75 -2.79 9.67
CA ARG A 165 22.18 -3.07 9.72
C ARG A 165 22.67 -3.69 8.42
N ILE A 166 23.96 -3.59 8.15
CA ILE A 166 24.61 -4.33 7.05
C ILE A 166 24.50 -5.82 7.33
N ARG A 167 24.24 -6.57 6.29
CA ARG A 167 24.13 -8.03 6.36
C ARG A 167 25.50 -8.71 6.32
#